data_e4ef449397d7d401f66b3cea1ead101f
#
_entry.id   e4ef449397d7d401f66b3cea1ead101f
#
_cell.length_a   1.000
_cell.length_b   1.000
_cell.length_c   1.000
_cell.angle_alpha   90.00
_cell.angle_beta   90.00
_cell.angle_gamma   90.00
#
_symmetry.space_group_name_H-M   'P 1'
#
loop_
_entity.id
_entity.type
_entity.pdbx_description
1 polymer ?
#
loop_
_entity_poly.entity_id
_entity_poly.type
_entity_poly.pdbx_seq_one_letter_code
_entity_poly.pdbx_strand_id
1 'polypeptide(L)'
;MDSGDDTRGAGITVRRALELPGLRGGLPEVVAGADRLGRTVRWVHAGEVPHIASLLRGGELLLTTGYGFGTRPADQRAFVRTLAERGIAALVVELGPRFSRLPAALVDSARSAGLPLVQLHREVPFVAVTEEIHTEIVNGHYALLQRAEEVHRRCTEALLGGGGVPRVLEILAGFSGNPAFLETADGRLLYAAGEGPEGADPLQVWEGLRDRHRDDPPAGSTLVDVPGGGPGSGGARARLVLLPVRSAPEPVHRMAAERAAGLLAVVLMQARQEEELTARGRGDFLTDLAEGRVGAADAPSQARVLGFRPGSGPLLPVVMRLGDALSPQAGGWAVLVRAVGEELASLGVPVLLGVRPVEGRVPLLLGLRAEDERPAVADRVAAALRAGAERAGMLRPGARPPVVVVGPAGGWTAAPTGLRHAAETATAAQGLPDRPWYDARRLDIDLLLWRLRDHPDLADFVARAIGPVLDHDRRSRPALLPTLETYLAHAGRKAETARELHLNRQTLYNRLARIGELLAADLDDPHTVLVLSLALRARRHVP
;
A
#
# COMPACT_ATOMS: atom_id res chain seq x y z
N MET A 1 -19.14 -8.69 -8.72
CA MET A 1 -19.85 -9.96 -8.84
C MET A 1 -19.61 -10.44 -10.26
N ASP A 2 -18.49 -11.12 -10.47
CA ASP A 2 -18.30 -11.99 -11.64
C ASP A 2 -17.09 -12.90 -11.32
N SER A 3 -17.38 -13.96 -10.56
CA SER A 3 -16.41 -14.97 -10.14
C SER A 3 -16.65 -16.25 -10.93
N GLY A 4 -16.63 -16.16 -12.25
CA GLY A 4 -17.04 -17.25 -13.11
C GLY A 4 -16.20 -17.49 -14.34
N ASP A 5 -14.84 -17.49 -14.28
CA ASP A 5 -14.08 -17.97 -15.44
C ASP A 5 -12.66 -18.49 -15.19
N ASP A 6 -12.31 -18.89 -13.98
CA ASP A 6 -10.94 -19.33 -13.65
C ASP A 6 -10.70 -20.86 -13.79
N THR A 7 -11.61 -21.59 -14.45
CA THR A 7 -11.45 -23.05 -14.72
C THR A 7 -11.00 -23.36 -16.14
N ARG A 8 -10.48 -22.41 -16.91
CA ARG A 8 -10.08 -22.60 -18.31
C ARG A 8 -8.78 -23.40 -18.52
N GLY A 9 -8.06 -23.79 -17.46
CA GLY A 9 -6.77 -24.45 -17.55
C GLY A 9 -6.72 -25.98 -17.37
N ALA A 10 -7.79 -26.62 -16.89
CA ALA A 10 -7.78 -28.05 -16.60
C ALA A 10 -8.43 -28.84 -17.71
N GLY A 11 -7.63 -29.49 -18.56
CA GLY A 11 -8.12 -30.36 -19.65
C GLY A 11 -7.01 -30.73 -20.62
N ILE A 12 -7.31 -31.63 -21.54
CA ILE A 12 -6.40 -32.00 -22.65
C ILE A 12 -6.99 -31.48 -23.96
N THR A 13 -6.18 -31.35 -25.00
CA THR A 13 -6.70 -30.96 -26.31
C THR A 13 -7.47 -32.12 -26.98
N VAL A 14 -8.42 -31.81 -27.85
CA VAL A 14 -9.09 -32.83 -28.69
C VAL A 14 -8.04 -33.66 -29.42
N ARG A 15 -6.99 -33.07 -29.98
CA ARG A 15 -5.89 -33.76 -30.63
C ARG A 15 -5.27 -34.78 -29.70
N ARG A 16 -4.92 -34.40 -28.47
CA ARG A 16 -4.33 -35.32 -27.48
C ARG A 16 -5.28 -36.46 -27.12
N ALA A 17 -6.59 -36.15 -26.95
CA ALA A 17 -7.58 -37.17 -26.67
C ALA A 17 -7.65 -38.25 -27.78
N LEU A 18 -7.60 -37.83 -29.06
CA LEU A 18 -7.60 -38.76 -30.20
C LEU A 18 -6.34 -39.62 -30.33
N GLU A 19 -5.23 -39.20 -29.75
CA GLU A 19 -3.95 -39.92 -29.70
C GLU A 19 -3.92 -41.00 -28.62
N LEU A 20 -4.80 -40.93 -27.63
CA LEU A 20 -4.86 -41.91 -26.54
C LEU A 20 -5.26 -43.31 -27.06
N PRO A 21 -4.70 -44.39 -26.49
CA PRO A 21 -4.91 -45.76 -26.94
C PRO A 21 -6.39 -46.13 -27.15
N GLY A 22 -7.27 -45.75 -26.25
CA GLY A 22 -8.69 -46.03 -26.31
C GLY A 22 -9.38 -45.49 -27.57
N LEU A 23 -9.21 -44.20 -27.88
CA LEU A 23 -9.76 -43.59 -29.10
C LEU A 23 -8.98 -43.98 -30.36
N ARG A 24 -7.65 -44.08 -30.26
CA ARG A 24 -6.77 -44.48 -31.37
C ARG A 24 -7.10 -45.90 -31.87
N GLY A 25 -7.47 -46.81 -30.97
CA GLY A 25 -7.92 -48.16 -31.32
C GLY A 25 -9.18 -48.18 -32.22
N GLY A 26 -10.03 -47.15 -32.11
CA GLY A 26 -11.20 -46.96 -32.94
C GLY A 26 -10.91 -46.44 -34.34
N LEU A 27 -9.64 -46.20 -34.71
CA LEU A 27 -9.21 -45.59 -35.99
C LEU A 27 -9.97 -44.27 -36.27
N PRO A 28 -9.72 -43.22 -35.45
CA PRO A 28 -10.42 -41.96 -35.58
C PRO A 28 -10.10 -41.25 -36.89
N GLU A 29 -11.12 -40.80 -37.59
CA GLU A 29 -11.03 -39.92 -38.75
C GLU A 29 -11.76 -38.61 -38.51
N VAL A 30 -11.06 -37.49 -38.67
CA VAL A 30 -11.64 -36.16 -38.49
C VAL A 30 -12.32 -35.74 -39.76
N VAL A 31 -13.65 -35.68 -39.77
CA VAL A 31 -14.47 -35.36 -40.95
C VAL A 31 -14.90 -33.90 -41.03
N ALA A 32 -14.81 -33.15 -39.90
CA ALA A 32 -15.01 -31.71 -39.85
C ALA A 32 -14.20 -31.08 -38.69
N GLY A 33 -13.85 -29.80 -38.79
CA GLY A 33 -13.21 -29.02 -37.72
C GLY A 33 -11.77 -29.42 -37.43
N ALA A 34 -11.01 -29.90 -38.42
CA ALA A 34 -9.59 -30.30 -38.25
C ALA A 34 -8.67 -29.15 -37.79
N ASP A 35 -9.00 -27.91 -38.11
CA ASP A 35 -8.36 -26.68 -37.65
C ASP A 35 -8.63 -26.33 -36.18
N ARG A 36 -9.62 -26.97 -35.56
CA ARG A 36 -10.11 -26.75 -34.22
C ARG A 36 -9.75 -27.84 -33.20
N LEU A 37 -8.87 -28.76 -33.53
CA LEU A 37 -8.42 -29.85 -32.63
C LEU A 37 -7.61 -29.36 -31.42
N GLY A 38 -7.22 -28.09 -31.37
CA GLY A 38 -6.65 -27.42 -30.19
C GLY A 38 -7.66 -27.09 -29.09
N ARG A 39 -8.99 -27.29 -29.30
CA ARG A 39 -10.02 -27.06 -28.26
C ARG A 39 -9.77 -27.95 -27.05
N THR A 40 -9.96 -27.39 -25.85
CA THR A 40 -9.77 -28.10 -24.58
C THR A 40 -10.96 -29.01 -24.27
N VAL A 41 -10.66 -30.28 -24.00
CA VAL A 41 -11.60 -31.27 -23.46
C VAL A 41 -11.47 -31.23 -21.94
N ARG A 42 -12.54 -30.80 -21.28
CA ARG A 42 -12.64 -30.72 -19.80
C ARG A 42 -13.26 -31.97 -19.19
N TRP A 43 -14.08 -32.66 -19.96
CA TRP A 43 -14.82 -33.84 -19.55
C TRP A 43 -15.18 -34.69 -20.75
N VAL A 44 -15.38 -36.00 -20.55
CA VAL A 44 -15.94 -36.89 -21.56
C VAL A 44 -17.34 -37.29 -21.14
N HIS A 45 -18.26 -37.26 -22.09
CA HIS A 45 -19.63 -37.72 -21.88
C HIS A 45 -20.04 -38.73 -22.96
N ALA A 46 -20.57 -39.87 -22.56
CA ALA A 46 -21.16 -40.82 -23.49
C ALA A 46 -22.69 -40.74 -23.42
N GLY A 47 -23.33 -40.60 -24.56
CA GLY A 47 -24.79 -40.41 -24.53
C GLY A 47 -25.49 -40.70 -25.86
N GLU A 48 -26.66 -41.34 -25.77
CA GLU A 48 -27.45 -41.80 -26.89
C GLU A 48 -28.83 -41.13 -26.98
N VAL A 49 -29.12 -40.18 -26.08
CA VAL A 49 -30.43 -39.55 -26.02
C VAL A 49 -30.51 -38.29 -26.89
N PRO A 50 -31.67 -38.03 -27.59
CA PRO A 50 -31.80 -36.87 -28.47
C PRO A 50 -31.63 -35.52 -27.79
N HIS A 51 -31.91 -35.42 -26.48
CA HIS A 51 -31.80 -34.20 -25.69
C HIS A 51 -30.50 -34.07 -24.92
N ILE A 52 -29.46 -34.85 -25.27
CA ILE A 52 -28.18 -34.87 -24.58
C ILE A 52 -27.56 -33.46 -24.43
N ALA A 53 -27.76 -32.60 -25.42
CA ALA A 53 -27.28 -31.23 -25.41
C ALA A 53 -27.74 -30.41 -24.20
N SER A 54 -28.92 -30.73 -23.62
CA SER A 54 -29.43 -30.04 -22.42
C SER A 54 -28.65 -30.39 -21.15
N LEU A 55 -27.95 -31.51 -21.14
CA LEU A 55 -27.14 -32.01 -20.02
C LEU A 55 -25.69 -31.53 -20.06
N LEU A 56 -25.25 -30.99 -21.21
CA LEU A 56 -23.88 -30.53 -21.42
C LEU A 56 -23.71 -29.08 -20.97
N ARG A 57 -22.52 -28.77 -20.43
CA ARG A 57 -22.15 -27.46 -19.88
C ARG A 57 -21.09 -26.71 -20.71
N GLY A 58 -20.55 -27.35 -21.75
CA GLY A 58 -19.49 -26.85 -22.60
C GLY A 58 -18.10 -27.42 -22.24
N GLY A 59 -17.27 -27.61 -23.28
CA GLY A 59 -15.94 -28.22 -23.14
C GLY A 59 -15.94 -29.75 -23.02
N GLU A 60 -17.08 -30.41 -23.22
CA GLU A 60 -17.12 -31.88 -23.23
C GLU A 60 -16.71 -32.45 -24.60
N LEU A 61 -16.08 -33.64 -24.55
CA LEU A 61 -16.00 -34.55 -25.70
C LEU A 61 -17.18 -35.52 -25.62
N LEU A 62 -18.11 -35.45 -26.57
CA LEU A 62 -19.28 -36.32 -26.59
C LEU A 62 -19.01 -37.56 -27.44
N LEU A 63 -19.15 -38.75 -26.81
CA LEU A 63 -19.09 -40.06 -27.45
C LEU A 63 -20.52 -40.54 -27.71
N THR A 64 -20.81 -41.07 -28.92
CA THR A 64 -22.13 -41.58 -29.27
C THR A 64 -22.04 -42.56 -30.44
N THR A 65 -22.98 -43.51 -30.54
CA THR A 65 -23.20 -44.35 -31.72
C THR A 65 -24.23 -43.74 -32.67
N GLY A 66 -24.79 -42.57 -32.33
CA GLY A 66 -25.68 -41.78 -33.18
C GLY A 66 -27.16 -42.08 -33.06
N TYR A 67 -27.59 -42.85 -32.06
CA TYR A 67 -29.03 -43.12 -31.86
C TYR A 67 -29.83 -41.82 -31.60
N GLY A 68 -29.20 -40.80 -31.02
CA GLY A 68 -29.81 -39.50 -30.71
C GLY A 68 -29.96 -38.54 -31.90
N PHE A 69 -29.40 -38.79 -33.08
CA PHE A 69 -29.37 -37.82 -34.19
C PHE A 69 -30.70 -37.61 -34.91
N GLY A 70 -31.69 -38.47 -34.70
CA GLY A 70 -32.91 -38.48 -35.51
C GLY A 70 -32.71 -39.10 -36.91
N THR A 71 -33.80 -39.22 -37.68
CA THR A 71 -33.78 -39.81 -39.01
C THR A 71 -33.80 -38.77 -40.13
N ARG A 72 -34.31 -37.58 -39.86
CA ARG A 72 -34.45 -36.51 -40.86
C ARG A 72 -33.23 -35.61 -40.90
N PRO A 73 -32.82 -35.15 -42.09
CA PRO A 73 -31.67 -34.22 -42.21
C PRO A 73 -31.83 -32.93 -41.39
N ALA A 74 -33.05 -32.47 -41.15
CA ALA A 74 -33.32 -31.30 -40.32
C ALA A 74 -33.00 -31.54 -38.86
N ASP A 75 -33.34 -32.73 -38.31
CA ASP A 75 -33.07 -33.10 -36.93
C ASP A 75 -31.54 -33.20 -36.67
N GLN A 76 -30.83 -33.80 -37.63
CA GLN A 76 -29.35 -33.94 -37.59
C GLN A 76 -28.64 -32.61 -37.58
N ARG A 77 -29.09 -31.65 -38.43
CA ARG A 77 -28.56 -30.29 -38.43
C ARG A 77 -28.84 -29.55 -37.11
N ALA A 78 -30.08 -29.69 -36.60
CA ALA A 78 -30.45 -29.09 -35.32
C ALA A 78 -29.63 -29.63 -34.16
N PHE A 79 -29.42 -30.96 -34.11
CA PHE A 79 -28.60 -31.61 -33.08
C PHE A 79 -27.16 -31.04 -33.05
N VAL A 80 -26.47 -31.01 -34.18
CA VAL A 80 -25.11 -30.47 -34.27
C VAL A 80 -25.03 -29.00 -33.89
N ARG A 81 -26.01 -28.19 -34.36
CA ARG A 81 -26.06 -26.76 -34.03
C ARG A 81 -26.19 -26.55 -32.52
N THR A 82 -27.11 -27.27 -31.88
CA THR A 82 -27.32 -27.17 -30.44
C THR A 82 -26.04 -27.57 -29.65
N LEU A 83 -25.34 -28.62 -30.08
CA LEU A 83 -24.07 -29.02 -29.49
C LEU A 83 -22.98 -27.91 -29.65
N ALA A 84 -22.92 -27.32 -30.83
CA ALA A 84 -21.96 -26.23 -31.09
C ALA A 84 -22.30 -24.98 -30.26
N GLU A 85 -23.58 -24.60 -30.13
CA GLU A 85 -24.06 -23.51 -29.29
C GLU A 85 -23.75 -23.74 -27.79
N ARG A 86 -23.79 -25.00 -27.35
CA ARG A 86 -23.37 -25.41 -26.01
C ARG A 86 -21.85 -25.37 -25.80
N GLY A 87 -21.06 -25.20 -26.86
CA GLY A 87 -19.62 -25.07 -26.77
C GLY A 87 -18.90 -26.37 -26.44
N ILE A 88 -19.42 -27.56 -26.86
CA ILE A 88 -18.71 -28.81 -26.66
C ILE A 88 -17.35 -28.80 -27.39
N ALA A 89 -16.36 -29.56 -26.89
CA ALA A 89 -15.04 -29.62 -27.46
C ALA A 89 -15.04 -30.40 -28.80
N ALA A 90 -15.67 -31.55 -28.84
CA ALA A 90 -15.78 -32.38 -30.03
C ALA A 90 -16.96 -33.35 -29.93
N LEU A 91 -17.46 -33.78 -31.10
CA LEU A 91 -18.40 -34.88 -31.24
C LEU A 91 -17.66 -36.08 -31.88
N VAL A 92 -17.63 -37.21 -31.18
CA VAL A 92 -17.01 -38.46 -31.65
C VAL A 92 -18.12 -39.49 -31.85
N VAL A 93 -18.24 -39.99 -33.04
CA VAL A 93 -19.30 -40.93 -33.44
C VAL A 93 -18.70 -42.28 -33.86
N GLU A 94 -19.09 -43.32 -33.17
CA GLU A 94 -18.72 -44.69 -33.54
C GLU A 94 -19.64 -45.16 -34.67
N LEU A 95 -19.01 -45.57 -35.78
CA LEU A 95 -19.74 -46.17 -36.91
C LEU A 95 -20.11 -47.64 -36.56
N GLY A 96 -21.32 -48.02 -36.91
CA GLY A 96 -21.87 -49.34 -36.60
C GLY A 96 -23.15 -49.64 -37.39
N PRO A 97 -23.98 -50.55 -36.89
CA PRO A 97 -25.19 -50.98 -37.61
C PRO A 97 -26.14 -49.87 -37.97
N ARG A 98 -26.17 -48.75 -37.22
CA ARG A 98 -27.03 -47.60 -37.48
C ARG A 98 -26.48 -46.73 -38.59
N PHE A 99 -25.21 -46.47 -38.60
CA PHE A 99 -24.55 -45.62 -39.58
C PHE A 99 -23.23 -46.28 -40.02
N SER A 100 -23.21 -46.84 -41.24
CA SER A 100 -21.93 -47.28 -41.84
C SER A 100 -21.10 -46.12 -42.37
N ARG A 101 -21.70 -44.92 -42.47
CA ARG A 101 -21.12 -43.64 -42.83
C ARG A 101 -21.94 -42.50 -42.21
N LEU A 102 -21.30 -41.45 -41.78
CA LEU A 102 -22.01 -40.28 -41.23
C LEU A 102 -22.87 -39.58 -42.28
N PRO A 103 -24.13 -39.19 -41.96
CA PRO A 103 -25.01 -38.45 -42.87
C PRO A 103 -24.37 -37.11 -43.29
N ALA A 104 -24.46 -36.77 -44.58
CA ALA A 104 -23.92 -35.52 -45.11
C ALA A 104 -24.46 -34.29 -44.37
N ALA A 105 -25.76 -34.29 -44.00
CA ALA A 105 -26.39 -33.19 -43.26
C ALA A 105 -25.72 -32.93 -41.91
N LEU A 106 -25.22 -33.95 -41.23
CA LEU A 106 -24.53 -33.87 -39.96
C LEU A 106 -23.11 -33.32 -40.16
N VAL A 107 -22.37 -33.85 -41.16
CA VAL A 107 -20.99 -33.41 -41.47
C VAL A 107 -20.95 -31.95 -41.92
N ASP A 108 -21.87 -31.55 -42.83
CA ASP A 108 -21.94 -30.18 -43.35
C ASP A 108 -22.32 -29.18 -42.25
N SER A 109 -23.24 -29.58 -41.33
CA SER A 109 -23.57 -28.75 -40.17
C SER A 109 -22.39 -28.59 -39.20
N ALA A 110 -21.63 -29.65 -38.95
CA ALA A 110 -20.45 -29.60 -38.11
C ALA A 110 -19.36 -28.70 -38.71
N ARG A 111 -19.17 -28.81 -40.05
CA ARG A 111 -18.20 -27.96 -40.78
C ARG A 111 -18.61 -26.49 -40.71
N SER A 112 -19.90 -26.19 -40.95
CA SER A 112 -20.43 -24.82 -40.88
C SER A 112 -20.35 -24.22 -39.47
N ALA A 113 -20.54 -25.04 -38.43
CA ALA A 113 -20.47 -24.62 -37.03
C ALA A 113 -19.01 -24.62 -36.46
N GLY A 114 -18.03 -25.06 -37.22
CA GLY A 114 -16.62 -25.19 -36.72
C GLY A 114 -16.51 -26.16 -35.54
N LEU A 115 -17.36 -27.19 -35.47
CA LEU A 115 -17.33 -28.21 -34.45
C LEU A 115 -16.47 -29.39 -34.91
N PRO A 116 -15.42 -29.77 -34.17
CA PRO A 116 -14.70 -31.03 -34.44
C PRO A 116 -15.63 -32.22 -34.43
N LEU A 117 -15.73 -32.89 -35.57
CA LEU A 117 -16.49 -34.11 -35.75
C LEU A 117 -15.56 -35.24 -36.18
N VAL A 118 -15.56 -36.29 -35.40
CA VAL A 118 -14.70 -37.45 -35.58
C VAL A 118 -15.57 -38.70 -35.75
N GLN A 119 -15.24 -39.53 -36.71
CA GLN A 119 -15.85 -40.88 -36.84
C GLN A 119 -14.84 -41.93 -36.43
N LEU A 120 -15.30 -42.95 -35.71
CA LEU A 120 -14.52 -44.14 -35.36
C LEU A 120 -14.95 -45.28 -36.28
N HIS A 121 -13.96 -45.93 -36.90
CA HIS A 121 -14.18 -47.03 -37.83
C HIS A 121 -14.20 -48.41 -37.15
N ARG A 122 -13.90 -48.47 -35.87
CA ARG A 122 -13.94 -49.68 -35.04
C ARG A 122 -14.66 -49.38 -33.74
N GLU A 123 -15.32 -50.37 -33.20
CA GLU A 123 -15.96 -50.32 -31.89
C GLU A 123 -14.93 -50.14 -30.80
N VAL A 124 -15.25 -49.23 -29.83
CA VAL A 124 -14.42 -48.97 -28.64
C VAL A 124 -15.30 -48.98 -27.39
N PRO A 125 -14.80 -49.52 -26.27
CA PRO A 125 -15.55 -49.47 -25.02
C PRO A 125 -15.57 -48.05 -24.50
N PHE A 126 -16.67 -47.30 -24.66
CA PHE A 126 -16.78 -45.89 -24.24
C PHE A 126 -16.43 -45.67 -22.78
N VAL A 127 -16.70 -46.64 -21.89
CA VAL A 127 -16.32 -46.56 -20.48
C VAL A 127 -14.79 -46.48 -20.32
N ALA A 128 -14.04 -47.36 -21.03
CA ALA A 128 -12.60 -47.36 -20.98
C ALA A 128 -11.99 -46.08 -21.58
N VAL A 129 -12.53 -45.58 -22.69
CA VAL A 129 -12.15 -44.29 -23.29
C VAL A 129 -12.38 -43.12 -22.30
N THR A 130 -13.52 -43.13 -21.62
CA THR A 130 -13.88 -42.10 -20.64
C THR A 130 -12.91 -42.13 -19.45
N GLU A 131 -12.64 -43.34 -18.92
CA GLU A 131 -11.69 -43.53 -17.81
C GLU A 131 -10.28 -43.07 -18.17
N GLU A 132 -9.80 -43.45 -19.36
CA GLU A 132 -8.47 -43.07 -19.83
C GLU A 132 -8.31 -41.55 -19.98
N ILE A 133 -9.28 -40.91 -20.63
CA ILE A 133 -9.25 -39.44 -20.84
C ILE A 133 -9.34 -38.70 -19.49
N HIS A 134 -10.23 -39.12 -18.59
CA HIS A 134 -10.34 -38.52 -17.26
C HIS A 134 -9.06 -38.70 -16.45
N THR A 135 -8.43 -39.90 -16.52
CA THR A 135 -7.15 -40.15 -15.86
C THR A 135 -6.05 -39.20 -16.39
N GLU A 136 -5.98 -39.02 -17.72
CA GLU A 136 -5.01 -38.10 -18.34
C GLU A 136 -5.25 -36.63 -17.88
N ILE A 137 -6.52 -36.18 -17.82
CA ILE A 137 -6.88 -34.85 -17.35
C ILE A 137 -6.45 -34.66 -15.87
N VAL A 138 -6.76 -35.65 -15.01
CA VAL A 138 -6.43 -35.59 -13.58
C VAL A 138 -4.91 -35.62 -13.37
N ASN A 139 -4.21 -36.51 -14.08
CA ASN A 139 -2.74 -36.61 -14.01
C ASN A 139 -2.07 -35.32 -14.48
N GLY A 140 -2.57 -34.69 -15.55
CA GLY A 140 -2.09 -33.41 -16.03
C GLY A 140 -2.26 -32.31 -14.97
N HIS A 141 -3.42 -32.24 -14.34
CA HIS A 141 -3.65 -31.29 -13.25
C HIS A 141 -2.76 -31.55 -12.03
N TYR A 142 -2.60 -32.83 -11.66
CA TYR A 142 -1.71 -33.19 -10.55
C TYR A 142 -0.25 -32.83 -10.82
N ALA A 143 0.23 -33.02 -12.05
CA ALA A 143 1.59 -32.62 -12.45
C ALA A 143 1.80 -31.10 -12.35
N LEU A 144 0.79 -30.28 -12.71
CA LEU A 144 0.86 -28.83 -12.54
C LEU A 144 0.95 -28.45 -11.06
N LEU A 145 0.13 -29.08 -10.21
CA LEU A 145 0.17 -28.86 -8.76
C LEU A 145 1.52 -29.22 -8.16
N GLN A 146 2.09 -30.38 -8.56
CA GLN A 146 3.42 -30.78 -8.09
C GLN A 146 4.51 -29.81 -8.51
N ARG A 147 4.48 -29.30 -9.75
CA ARG A 147 5.44 -28.30 -10.22
C ARG A 147 5.34 -27.00 -9.41
N ALA A 148 4.13 -26.53 -9.12
CA ALA A 148 3.92 -25.33 -8.30
C ALA A 148 4.35 -25.57 -6.84
N GLU A 149 4.14 -26.77 -6.29
CA GLU A 149 4.57 -27.13 -4.94
C GLU A 149 6.10 -27.19 -4.82
N GLU A 150 6.78 -27.74 -5.82
CA GLU A 150 8.25 -27.75 -5.85
C GLU A 150 8.83 -26.33 -5.84
N VAL A 151 8.23 -25.41 -6.61
CA VAL A 151 8.64 -24.00 -6.59
C VAL A 151 8.40 -23.38 -5.21
N HIS A 152 7.23 -23.63 -4.59
CA HIS A 152 6.92 -23.16 -3.25
C HIS A 152 7.94 -23.66 -2.21
N ARG A 153 8.28 -24.96 -2.25
CA ARG A 153 9.29 -25.56 -1.37
C ARG A 153 10.65 -24.87 -1.54
N ARG A 154 11.11 -24.67 -2.78
CA ARG A 154 12.37 -23.98 -3.08
C ARG A 154 12.38 -22.54 -2.60
N CYS A 155 11.27 -21.81 -2.76
CA CYS A 155 11.12 -20.44 -2.22
C CYS A 155 11.20 -20.44 -0.69
N THR A 156 10.55 -21.40 -0.03
CA THR A 156 10.58 -21.53 1.43
C THR A 156 11.98 -21.83 1.94
N GLU A 157 12.69 -22.78 1.33
CA GLU A 157 14.08 -23.12 1.66
C GLU A 157 15.01 -21.92 1.46
N ALA A 158 14.83 -21.16 0.37
CA ALA A 158 15.60 -19.95 0.11
C ALA A 158 15.40 -18.88 1.18
N LEU A 159 14.16 -18.69 1.66
CA LEU A 159 13.86 -17.74 2.73
C LEU A 159 14.46 -18.18 4.07
N LEU A 160 14.31 -19.45 4.43
CA LEU A 160 14.89 -20.02 5.66
C LEU A 160 16.42 -19.98 5.64
N GLY A 161 17.04 -20.11 4.45
CA GLY A 161 18.48 -19.97 4.24
C GLY A 161 18.99 -18.53 4.18
N GLY A 162 18.14 -17.52 4.44
CA GLY A 162 18.54 -16.10 4.45
C GLY A 162 18.62 -15.44 3.08
N GLY A 163 18.18 -16.09 1.99
CA GLY A 163 18.22 -15.55 0.63
C GLY A 163 17.25 -14.39 0.37
N GLY A 164 16.27 -14.19 1.23
CA GLY A 164 15.35 -13.06 1.19
C GLY A 164 14.51 -12.98 -0.09
N VAL A 165 13.92 -11.80 -0.30
CA VAL A 165 13.09 -11.49 -1.47
C VAL A 165 13.83 -11.71 -2.81
N PRO A 166 15.10 -11.28 -2.98
CA PRO A 166 15.81 -11.45 -4.26
C PRO A 166 15.84 -12.91 -4.71
N ARG A 167 16.15 -13.83 -3.80
CA ARG A 167 16.26 -15.25 -4.12
C ARG A 167 14.93 -15.89 -4.51
N VAL A 168 13.83 -15.46 -3.90
CA VAL A 168 12.48 -15.88 -4.30
C VAL A 168 12.17 -15.45 -5.72
N LEU A 169 12.48 -14.21 -6.08
CA LEU A 169 12.26 -13.70 -7.44
C LEU A 169 13.14 -14.41 -8.48
N GLU A 170 14.40 -14.72 -8.15
CA GLU A 170 15.28 -15.52 -9.01
C GLU A 170 14.70 -16.92 -9.29
N ILE A 171 14.16 -17.59 -8.27
CA ILE A 171 13.51 -18.89 -8.42
C ILE A 171 12.29 -18.78 -9.34
N LEU A 172 11.45 -17.77 -9.16
CA LEU A 172 10.27 -17.53 -10.00
C LEU A 172 10.64 -17.18 -11.44
N ALA A 173 11.64 -16.33 -11.61
CA ALA A 173 12.14 -15.96 -12.94
C ALA A 173 12.72 -17.18 -13.68
N GLY A 174 13.54 -17.97 -13.00
CA GLY A 174 14.09 -19.21 -13.56
C GLY A 174 13.02 -20.27 -13.88
N PHE A 175 11.96 -20.35 -13.07
CA PHE A 175 10.86 -21.28 -13.30
C PHE A 175 9.96 -20.87 -14.46
N SER A 176 9.62 -19.58 -14.55
CA SER A 176 8.78 -19.06 -15.62
C SER A 176 9.52 -18.81 -16.93
N GLY A 177 10.88 -18.78 -16.89
CA GLY A 177 11.72 -18.35 -18.00
C GLY A 177 11.54 -16.87 -18.34
N ASN A 178 10.96 -16.07 -17.46
CA ASN A 178 10.63 -14.65 -17.65
C ASN A 178 11.10 -13.81 -16.47
N PRO A 179 11.41 -12.52 -16.66
CA PRO A 179 11.78 -11.66 -15.55
C PRO A 179 10.61 -11.48 -14.56
N ALA A 180 10.97 -11.45 -13.27
CA ALA A 180 10.09 -11.29 -12.15
C ALA A 180 10.37 -9.97 -11.43
N PHE A 181 9.31 -9.23 -11.07
CA PHE A 181 9.38 -7.94 -10.40
C PHE A 181 8.49 -7.93 -9.17
N LEU A 182 8.95 -7.27 -8.13
CA LEU A 182 8.13 -6.92 -6.98
C LEU A 182 8.02 -5.40 -6.90
N GLU A 183 6.81 -4.89 -6.97
CA GLU A 183 6.51 -3.45 -6.89
C GLU A 183 5.61 -3.12 -5.70
N THR A 184 5.64 -1.87 -5.25
CA THR A 184 4.66 -1.34 -4.30
C THR A 184 3.30 -1.18 -4.96
N ALA A 185 2.24 -0.99 -4.17
CA ALA A 185 0.88 -0.77 -4.70
C ALA A 185 0.76 0.49 -5.59
N ASP A 186 1.63 1.48 -5.38
CA ASP A 186 1.76 2.69 -6.19
C ASP A 186 2.70 2.53 -7.40
N GLY A 187 3.16 1.30 -7.69
CA GLY A 187 3.94 0.94 -8.87
C GLY A 187 5.43 1.28 -8.79
N ARG A 188 5.99 1.51 -7.60
CA ARG A 188 7.44 1.70 -7.42
C ARG A 188 8.13 0.34 -7.33
N LEU A 189 9.17 0.12 -8.11
CA LEU A 189 9.94 -1.12 -8.07
C LEU A 189 10.66 -1.28 -6.72
N LEU A 190 10.50 -2.46 -6.12
CA LEU A 190 11.23 -2.89 -4.92
C LEU A 190 12.37 -3.82 -5.28
N TYR A 191 12.12 -4.83 -6.11
CA TYR A 191 13.10 -5.84 -6.52
C TYR A 191 12.82 -6.30 -7.95
N ALA A 192 13.87 -6.69 -8.65
CA ALA A 192 13.81 -7.31 -9.98
C ALA A 192 14.75 -8.52 -10.03
N ALA A 193 14.38 -9.55 -10.78
CA ALA A 193 15.20 -10.71 -11.02
C ALA A 193 14.93 -11.33 -12.40
N GLY A 194 15.89 -12.14 -12.87
CA GLY A 194 15.82 -12.79 -14.16
C GLY A 194 16.47 -11.97 -15.27
N GLU A 195 16.32 -12.43 -16.51
CA GLU A 195 16.85 -11.77 -17.69
C GLU A 195 15.72 -11.37 -18.64
N GLY A 196 15.86 -10.22 -19.25
CA GLY A 196 15.02 -9.77 -20.34
C GLY A 196 15.30 -10.49 -21.68
N PRO A 197 14.67 -10.04 -22.79
CA PRO A 197 15.00 -10.50 -24.13
C PRO A 197 16.50 -10.30 -24.42
N GLU A 198 17.11 -11.26 -25.09
CA GLU A 198 18.55 -11.22 -25.48
C GLU A 198 19.52 -10.98 -24.29
N GLY A 199 19.12 -11.34 -23.06
CA GLY A 199 19.94 -11.16 -21.87
C GLY A 199 19.93 -9.73 -21.30
N ALA A 200 18.96 -8.89 -21.68
CA ALA A 200 18.83 -7.53 -21.16
C ALA A 200 18.63 -7.50 -19.65
N ASP A 201 19.17 -6.46 -19.01
CA ASP A 201 18.97 -6.21 -17.58
C ASP A 201 17.47 -6.07 -17.27
N PRO A 202 16.93 -6.78 -16.27
CA PRO A 202 15.53 -6.68 -15.87
C PRO A 202 15.11 -5.24 -15.52
N LEU A 203 16.00 -4.41 -14.99
CA LEU A 203 15.70 -3.00 -14.71
C LEU A 203 15.41 -2.22 -15.98
N GLN A 204 16.18 -2.43 -17.07
CA GLN A 204 15.93 -1.78 -18.35
C GLN A 204 14.60 -2.25 -18.97
N VAL A 205 14.27 -3.53 -18.80
CA VAL A 205 12.98 -4.07 -19.24
C VAL A 205 11.83 -3.40 -18.48
N TRP A 206 11.98 -3.22 -17.17
CA TRP A 206 10.99 -2.54 -16.34
C TRP A 206 10.80 -1.07 -16.72
N GLU A 207 11.88 -0.29 -16.86
CA GLU A 207 11.84 1.12 -17.25
C GLU A 207 11.17 1.29 -18.61
N GLY A 208 11.60 0.51 -19.62
CA GLY A 208 11.02 0.56 -20.96
C GLY A 208 9.54 0.14 -21.02
N LEU A 209 9.05 -0.62 -20.04
CA LEU A 209 7.64 -0.98 -19.94
C LEU A 209 6.82 0.10 -19.24
N ARG A 210 7.34 0.73 -18.20
CA ARG A 210 6.68 1.86 -17.52
C ARG A 210 6.48 3.05 -18.43
N ASP A 211 7.43 3.34 -19.30
CA ASP A 211 7.31 4.43 -20.27
C ASP A 211 6.20 4.19 -21.30
N ARG A 212 5.93 2.93 -21.64
CA ARG A 212 4.94 2.53 -22.65
C ARG A 212 3.56 2.17 -22.08
N HIS A 213 3.51 1.67 -20.84
CA HIS A 213 2.31 1.11 -20.21
C HIS A 213 2.20 1.57 -18.75
N ARG A 214 1.97 2.88 -18.55
CA ARG A 214 1.98 3.52 -17.22
C ARG A 214 0.93 2.94 -16.26
N ASP A 215 -0.21 2.49 -16.78
CA ASP A 215 -1.37 2.06 -15.99
C ASP A 215 -1.83 0.61 -16.29
N ASP A 216 -1.28 -0.05 -17.32
CA ASP A 216 -1.72 -1.39 -17.70
C ASP A 216 -0.56 -2.25 -18.21
N PRO A 217 -0.20 -3.35 -17.53
CA PRO A 217 0.91 -4.20 -17.94
C PRO A 217 0.61 -4.92 -19.26
N PRO A 218 1.63 -5.35 -20.01
CA PRO A 218 1.48 -6.02 -21.29
C PRO A 218 0.51 -7.21 -21.21
N ALA A 219 -0.26 -7.43 -22.27
CA ALA A 219 -1.18 -8.57 -22.36
C ALA A 219 -0.43 -9.89 -22.12
N GLY A 220 -0.99 -10.74 -21.25
CA GLY A 220 -0.38 -12.00 -20.85
C GLY A 220 0.56 -11.91 -19.66
N SER A 221 0.78 -10.72 -19.05
CA SER A 221 1.51 -10.61 -17.79
C SER A 221 0.77 -11.34 -16.67
N THR A 222 1.53 -12.01 -15.80
CA THR A 222 0.98 -12.58 -14.57
C THR A 222 1.16 -11.56 -13.45
N LEU A 223 0.03 -11.06 -12.95
CA LEU A 223 -0.04 -10.11 -11.84
C LEU A 223 -0.64 -10.81 -10.63
N VAL A 224 0.05 -10.74 -9.50
CA VAL A 224 -0.40 -11.32 -8.25
C VAL A 224 -0.20 -10.31 -7.12
N ASP A 225 -1.27 -9.97 -6.46
CA ASP A 225 -1.21 -9.08 -5.31
C ASP A 225 -0.57 -9.78 -4.10
N VAL A 226 0.40 -9.12 -3.48
CA VAL A 226 1.02 -9.58 -2.23
C VAL A 226 0.17 -9.05 -1.07
N PRO A 227 -0.48 -9.94 -0.29
CA PRO A 227 -1.44 -9.52 0.71
C PRO A 227 -0.83 -8.62 1.78
N GLY A 228 -1.57 -7.56 2.15
CA GLY A 228 -1.21 -6.70 3.27
C GLY A 228 -1.78 -7.27 4.57
N GLY A 229 -0.92 -7.64 5.52
CA GLY A 229 -1.38 -8.09 6.84
C GLY A 229 -1.95 -6.94 7.68
N GLY A 230 -3.22 -7.03 8.08
CA GLY A 230 -3.89 -6.17 9.04
C GLY A 230 -5.41 -6.26 8.90
N PRO A 231 -6.18 -6.39 9.99
CA PRO A 231 -7.65 -6.32 9.92
C PRO A 231 -8.06 -4.92 9.47
N GLY A 232 -8.75 -4.84 8.32
CA GLY A 232 -9.27 -3.60 7.74
C GLY A 232 -8.46 -3.00 6.59
N SER A 233 -7.28 -3.52 6.24
CA SER A 233 -6.51 -3.09 5.07
C SER A 233 -6.79 -4.03 3.89
N GLY A 234 -7.91 -3.85 3.20
CA GLY A 234 -8.29 -4.62 2.02
C GLY A 234 -7.50 -4.28 0.74
N GLY A 235 -6.28 -3.74 0.85
CA GLY A 235 -5.43 -3.38 -0.28
C GLY A 235 -4.17 -4.22 -0.37
N ALA A 236 -3.78 -4.59 -1.59
CA ALA A 236 -2.47 -5.15 -1.88
C ALA A 236 -1.38 -4.15 -1.47
N ARG A 237 -0.37 -4.61 -0.74
CA ARG A 237 0.76 -3.75 -0.31
C ARG A 237 1.93 -3.79 -1.27
N ALA A 238 2.01 -4.82 -2.06
CA ALA A 238 2.97 -5.00 -3.12
C ALA A 238 2.32 -5.86 -4.20
N ARG A 239 2.90 -5.84 -5.37
CA ARG A 239 2.46 -6.66 -6.51
C ARG A 239 3.64 -7.43 -7.07
N LEU A 240 3.46 -8.72 -7.24
CA LEU A 240 4.39 -9.58 -7.95
C LEU A 240 3.99 -9.62 -9.43
N VAL A 241 4.94 -9.36 -10.31
CA VAL A 241 4.73 -9.27 -11.76
C VAL A 241 5.69 -10.23 -12.47
N LEU A 242 5.17 -11.11 -13.31
CA LEU A 242 5.94 -11.91 -14.27
C LEU A 242 5.61 -11.42 -15.68
N LEU A 243 6.61 -10.99 -16.43
CA LEU A 243 6.42 -10.44 -17.77
C LEU A 243 6.68 -11.50 -18.86
N PRO A 244 5.74 -11.76 -19.78
CA PRO A 244 5.89 -12.78 -20.82
C PRO A 244 6.76 -12.27 -21.97
N VAL A 245 8.03 -11.98 -21.70
CA VAL A 245 8.97 -11.41 -22.69
C VAL A 245 9.85 -12.46 -23.36
N ARG A 246 10.03 -13.62 -22.74
CA ARG A 246 10.85 -14.74 -23.27
C ARG A 246 10.07 -16.01 -23.51
N SER A 247 9.10 -16.32 -22.65
CA SER A 247 8.25 -17.51 -22.74
C SER A 247 6.78 -17.16 -22.61
N ALA A 248 5.91 -17.95 -23.23
CA ALA A 248 4.46 -17.79 -23.09
C ALA A 248 4.02 -18.07 -21.63
N PRO A 249 3.02 -17.35 -21.11
CA PRO A 249 2.48 -17.58 -19.78
C PRO A 249 1.78 -18.95 -19.73
N GLU A 250 2.11 -19.73 -18.70
CA GLU A 250 1.43 -21.00 -18.40
C GLU A 250 0.61 -20.87 -17.10
N PRO A 251 -0.48 -21.63 -16.93
CA PRO A 251 -1.26 -21.60 -15.69
C PRO A 251 -0.44 -21.90 -14.43
N VAL A 252 0.58 -22.75 -14.52
CA VAL A 252 1.47 -23.10 -13.42
C VAL A 252 2.33 -21.92 -12.96
N HIS A 253 2.66 -20.98 -13.83
CA HIS A 253 3.41 -19.77 -13.46
C HIS A 253 2.59 -18.90 -12.51
N ARG A 254 1.28 -18.75 -12.78
CA ARG A 254 0.37 -18.04 -11.90
C ARG A 254 0.24 -18.72 -10.54
N MET A 255 0.03 -20.05 -10.52
CA MET A 255 -0.06 -20.82 -9.28
C MET A 255 1.22 -20.69 -8.42
N ALA A 256 2.39 -20.75 -9.05
CA ALA A 256 3.66 -20.57 -8.36
C ALA A 256 3.81 -19.13 -7.81
N ALA A 257 3.41 -18.12 -8.59
CA ALA A 257 3.45 -16.73 -8.18
C ALA A 257 2.51 -16.45 -7.01
N GLU A 258 1.29 -16.99 -7.01
CA GLU A 258 0.31 -16.84 -5.91
C GLU A 258 0.85 -17.44 -4.60
N ARG A 259 1.46 -18.61 -4.65
CA ARG A 259 2.10 -19.23 -3.47
C ARG A 259 3.30 -18.42 -2.98
N ALA A 260 4.14 -17.94 -3.89
CA ALA A 260 5.27 -17.09 -3.54
C ALA A 260 4.83 -15.74 -2.98
N ALA A 261 3.74 -15.14 -3.46
CA ALA A 261 3.18 -13.91 -2.92
C ALA A 261 2.81 -14.02 -1.44
N GLY A 262 2.27 -15.18 -1.01
CA GLY A 262 2.02 -15.45 0.40
C GLY A 262 3.30 -15.46 1.26
N LEU A 263 4.38 -16.08 0.77
CA LEU A 263 5.68 -16.07 1.44
C LEU A 263 6.29 -14.66 1.49
N LEU A 264 6.23 -13.93 0.38
CA LEU A 264 6.72 -12.55 0.29
C LEU A 264 5.97 -11.62 1.25
N ALA A 265 4.65 -11.84 1.43
CA ALA A 265 3.86 -11.09 2.39
C ALA A 265 4.39 -11.23 3.82
N VAL A 266 4.74 -12.46 4.24
CA VAL A 266 5.31 -12.73 5.56
C VAL A 266 6.66 -12.05 5.73
N VAL A 267 7.55 -12.15 4.75
CA VAL A 267 8.89 -11.52 4.79
C VAL A 267 8.80 -10.01 4.85
N LEU A 268 7.95 -9.39 4.02
CA LEU A 268 7.75 -7.96 4.04
C LEU A 268 7.11 -7.47 5.35
N MET A 269 6.23 -8.27 5.95
CA MET A 269 5.65 -7.98 7.26
C MET A 269 6.72 -8.05 8.35
N GLN A 270 7.55 -9.08 8.34
CA GLN A 270 8.64 -9.25 9.32
C GLN A 270 9.65 -8.11 9.24
N ALA A 271 10.10 -7.76 8.03
CA ALA A 271 11.03 -6.64 7.83
C ALA A 271 10.48 -5.31 8.39
N ARG A 272 9.17 -5.07 8.23
CA ARG A 272 8.51 -3.90 8.82
C ARG A 272 8.45 -3.94 10.33
N GLN A 273 8.18 -5.11 10.91
CA GLN A 273 8.18 -5.26 12.36
C GLN A 273 9.57 -5.00 12.95
N GLU A 274 10.62 -5.48 12.29
CA GLU A 274 12.01 -5.22 12.70
C GLU A 274 12.37 -3.73 12.62
N GLU A 275 11.97 -3.04 11.53
CA GLU A 275 12.14 -1.58 11.41
C GLU A 275 11.40 -0.83 12.53
N GLU A 276 10.15 -1.22 12.81
CA GLU A 276 9.36 -0.58 13.85
C GLU A 276 9.93 -0.86 15.25
N LEU A 277 10.35 -2.07 15.54
CA LEU A 277 11.01 -2.43 16.81
C LEU A 277 12.32 -1.68 16.99
N THR A 278 13.13 -1.58 15.94
CA THR A 278 14.38 -0.80 15.96
C THR A 278 14.10 0.68 16.21
N ALA A 279 13.11 1.25 15.55
CA ALA A 279 12.74 2.65 15.75
C ALA A 279 12.13 2.90 17.13
N ARG A 280 11.37 1.95 17.70
CA ARG A 280 10.89 1.99 19.09
C ARG A 280 12.04 1.95 20.07
N GLY A 281 12.99 1.04 19.92
CA GLY A 281 14.18 0.97 20.77
C GLY A 281 15.00 2.27 20.75
N ARG A 282 15.14 2.92 19.58
CA ARG A 282 15.74 4.25 19.48
C ARG A 282 14.89 5.32 20.19
N GLY A 283 13.55 5.24 20.09
CA GLY A 283 12.63 6.12 20.78
C GLY A 283 12.70 5.97 22.30
N ASP A 284 12.81 4.73 22.79
CA ASP A 284 12.99 4.44 24.20
C ASP A 284 14.30 5.03 24.73
N PHE A 285 15.42 4.81 24.02
CA PHE A 285 16.70 5.41 24.36
C PHE A 285 16.63 6.95 24.43
N LEU A 286 16.02 7.62 23.42
CA LEU A 286 15.90 9.08 23.42
C LEU A 286 15.00 9.58 24.56
N THR A 287 14.00 8.81 24.95
CA THR A 287 13.13 9.13 26.10
C THR A 287 13.88 8.92 27.42
N ASP A 288 14.59 7.80 27.56
CA ASP A 288 15.40 7.50 28.74
C ASP A 288 16.52 8.54 28.95
N LEU A 289 17.09 9.00 27.86
CA LEU A 289 18.06 10.10 27.87
C LEU A 289 17.39 11.41 28.33
N ALA A 290 16.21 11.76 27.79
CA ALA A 290 15.47 12.97 28.17
C ALA A 290 15.06 12.96 29.65
N GLU A 291 14.69 11.80 30.19
CA GLU A 291 14.26 11.63 31.58
C GLU A 291 15.42 11.39 32.56
N GLY A 292 16.65 11.32 32.04
CA GLY A 292 17.86 11.15 32.87
C GLY A 292 18.10 9.72 33.36
N ARG A 293 17.38 8.73 32.81
CA ARG A 293 17.64 7.30 33.10
C ARG A 293 18.92 6.80 32.43
N VAL A 294 19.32 7.43 31.33
CA VAL A 294 20.62 7.23 30.69
C VAL A 294 21.49 8.43 31.02
N GLY A 295 22.65 8.19 31.63
CA GLY A 295 23.60 9.23 31.97
C GLY A 295 24.27 9.83 30.73
N ALA A 296 24.60 11.13 30.78
CA ALA A 296 25.25 11.82 29.65
C ALA A 296 26.62 11.21 29.29
N ALA A 297 27.31 10.54 30.25
CA ALA A 297 28.57 9.86 30.03
C ALA A 297 28.40 8.55 29.21
N ASP A 298 27.30 7.82 29.41
CA ASP A 298 27.04 6.53 28.78
C ASP A 298 26.30 6.68 27.43
N ALA A 299 25.57 7.79 27.27
CA ALA A 299 24.75 8.08 26.09
C ALA A 299 25.51 7.97 24.75
N PRO A 300 26.76 8.46 24.60
CA PRO A 300 27.50 8.32 23.34
C PRO A 300 27.76 6.87 22.95
N SER A 301 28.01 6.00 23.92
CA SER A 301 28.28 4.58 23.68
C SER A 301 27.02 3.85 23.26
N GLN A 302 25.91 4.08 23.94
CA GLN A 302 24.60 3.49 23.59
C GLN A 302 24.09 4.00 22.25
N ALA A 303 24.23 5.29 21.95
CA ALA A 303 23.84 5.86 20.67
C ALA A 303 24.61 5.22 19.50
N ARG A 304 25.92 4.92 19.70
CA ARG A 304 26.70 4.21 18.66
C ARG A 304 26.20 2.79 18.39
N VAL A 305 25.77 2.07 19.42
CA VAL A 305 25.14 0.74 19.25
C VAL A 305 23.85 0.85 18.44
N LEU A 306 23.08 1.92 18.62
CA LEU A 306 21.85 2.21 17.87
C LEU A 306 22.10 2.77 16.45
N GLY A 307 23.38 2.84 16.03
CA GLY A 307 23.79 3.28 14.70
C GLY A 307 23.98 4.80 14.55
N PHE A 308 23.95 5.57 15.66
CA PHE A 308 24.14 7.00 15.62
C PHE A 308 25.61 7.38 15.89
N ARG A 309 26.22 7.99 14.90
CA ARG A 309 27.62 8.46 14.95
C ARG A 309 27.69 9.95 14.61
N PRO A 310 27.28 10.84 15.53
CA PRO A 310 27.45 12.27 15.34
C PRO A 310 28.95 12.61 15.30
N GLY A 311 29.29 13.66 14.57
CA GLY A 311 30.66 14.22 14.64
C GLY A 311 30.98 14.81 16.02
N SER A 312 32.00 15.63 16.09
CA SER A 312 32.40 16.37 17.33
C SER A 312 31.54 17.62 17.59
N GLY A 313 30.65 17.97 16.70
CA GLY A 313 29.79 19.14 16.80
C GLY A 313 28.60 18.98 17.75
N PRO A 314 27.79 20.01 17.91
CA PRO A 314 26.63 19.98 18.80
C PRO A 314 25.52 19.06 18.30
N LEU A 315 24.75 18.52 19.24
CA LEU A 315 23.59 17.72 19.01
C LEU A 315 22.34 18.61 18.97
N LEU A 316 21.46 18.37 18.01
CA LEU A 316 20.20 19.08 17.85
C LEU A 316 19.01 18.16 18.17
N PRO A 317 18.34 18.34 19.30
CA PRO A 317 17.11 17.65 19.63
C PRO A 317 15.95 18.17 18.78
N VAL A 318 15.18 17.25 18.20
CA VAL A 318 13.94 17.59 17.47
C VAL A 318 12.86 16.59 17.88
N VAL A 319 11.63 17.07 18.04
CA VAL A 319 10.48 16.22 18.32
C VAL A 319 9.36 16.59 17.35
N MET A 320 8.89 15.60 16.59
CA MET A 320 7.62 15.72 15.86
C MET A 320 6.51 15.05 16.67
N ARG A 321 5.39 15.74 16.86
CA ARG A 321 4.18 15.21 17.47
C ARG A 321 3.07 15.11 16.43
N LEU A 322 2.51 13.93 16.30
CA LEU A 322 1.29 13.69 15.53
C LEU A 322 0.07 14.14 16.34
N GLY A 323 -0.94 14.67 15.70
CA GLY A 323 -2.24 14.94 16.35
C GLY A 323 -2.96 13.63 16.68
N ASP A 324 -3.85 13.65 17.67
CA ASP A 324 -4.58 12.46 18.13
C ASP A 324 -5.40 11.78 17.01
N ALA A 325 -5.88 12.56 16.04
CA ALA A 325 -6.58 12.08 14.85
C ALA A 325 -5.66 11.40 13.80
N LEU A 326 -4.34 11.51 13.98
CA LEU A 326 -3.31 11.06 13.03
C LEU A 326 -2.50 9.87 13.56
N SER A 327 -2.86 9.31 14.73
CA SER A 327 -2.15 8.15 15.26
C SER A 327 -2.21 6.98 14.27
N PRO A 328 -1.06 6.45 13.83
CA PRO A 328 -1.02 5.36 12.89
C PRO A 328 -1.70 4.13 13.48
N GLN A 329 -2.54 3.47 12.69
CA GLN A 329 -3.01 2.12 13.01
C GLN A 329 -1.82 1.14 13.04
N ALA A 330 -2.05 -0.08 13.56
CA ALA A 330 -1.01 -1.09 13.64
C ALA A 330 -0.24 -1.24 12.30
N GLY A 331 1.09 -1.10 12.34
CA GLY A 331 1.98 -1.11 11.18
C GLY A 331 2.15 0.23 10.45
N GLY A 332 1.39 1.27 10.77
CA GLY A 332 1.54 2.59 10.17
C GLY A 332 2.82 3.32 10.63
N TRP A 333 3.33 2.98 11.80
CA TRP A 333 4.59 3.53 12.32
C TRP A 333 5.81 3.13 11.51
N ALA A 334 5.87 1.88 11.02
CA ALA A 334 6.95 1.44 10.13
C ALA A 334 6.95 2.22 8.80
N VAL A 335 5.76 2.48 8.23
CA VAL A 335 5.62 3.29 7.01
C VAL A 335 6.11 4.72 7.26
N LEU A 336 5.73 5.32 8.39
CA LEU A 336 6.18 6.67 8.78
C LEU A 336 7.70 6.71 8.95
N VAL A 337 8.28 5.77 9.70
CA VAL A 337 9.74 5.70 9.94
C VAL A 337 10.50 5.62 8.64
N ARG A 338 10.08 4.76 7.72
CA ARG A 338 10.71 4.62 6.42
C ARG A 338 10.60 5.90 5.59
N ALA A 339 9.39 6.44 5.44
CA ALA A 339 9.17 7.66 4.66
C ALA A 339 9.94 8.86 5.21
N VAL A 340 9.93 9.04 6.53
CA VAL A 340 10.71 10.09 7.21
C VAL A 340 12.21 9.82 7.09
N GLY A 341 12.65 8.57 7.27
CA GLY A 341 14.05 8.17 7.15
C GLY A 341 14.64 8.45 5.77
N GLU A 342 13.90 8.14 4.70
CA GLU A 342 14.28 8.44 3.32
C GLU A 342 14.46 9.95 3.08
N GLU A 343 13.55 10.78 3.60
CA GLU A 343 13.68 12.24 3.51
C GLU A 343 14.89 12.76 4.30
N LEU A 344 15.08 12.28 5.52
CA LEU A 344 16.18 12.70 6.37
C LEU A 344 17.54 12.26 5.82
N ALA A 345 17.63 11.14 5.13
CA ALA A 345 18.87 10.66 4.50
C ALA A 345 19.44 11.67 3.49
N SER A 346 18.57 12.44 2.82
CA SER A 346 18.97 13.48 1.88
C SER A 346 19.65 14.69 2.53
N LEU A 347 19.53 14.85 3.85
CA LEU A 347 20.07 16.01 4.56
C LEU A 347 21.60 15.96 4.75
N GLY A 348 22.20 14.78 4.62
CA GLY A 348 23.66 14.60 4.78
C GLY A 348 24.17 14.87 6.20
N VAL A 349 23.32 14.79 7.21
CA VAL A 349 23.66 14.91 8.63
C VAL A 349 23.35 13.61 9.37
N PRO A 350 24.14 13.21 10.39
CA PRO A 350 23.82 12.05 11.21
C PRO A 350 22.49 12.25 11.94
N VAL A 351 21.60 11.27 11.85
CA VAL A 351 20.27 11.31 12.48
C VAL A 351 20.01 10.02 13.26
N LEU A 352 19.61 10.15 14.51
CA LEU A 352 18.97 9.08 15.29
C LEU A 352 17.47 9.35 15.32
N LEU A 353 16.72 8.53 14.61
CA LEU A 353 15.26 8.61 14.49
C LEU A 353 14.62 7.54 15.36
N GLY A 354 13.81 7.94 16.31
CA GLY A 354 13.01 7.05 17.15
C GLY A 354 11.51 7.29 17.01
N VAL A 355 10.70 6.36 17.52
CA VAL A 355 9.23 6.53 17.60
C VAL A 355 8.72 6.15 18.99
N ARG A 356 7.69 6.86 19.43
CA ARG A 356 6.94 6.61 20.66
C ARG A 356 5.45 6.50 20.31
N PRO A 357 5.00 5.32 19.88
CA PRO A 357 3.63 5.13 19.40
C PRO A 357 2.55 5.54 20.38
N VAL A 358 2.71 5.16 21.64
CA VAL A 358 1.73 5.47 22.73
C VAL A 358 1.57 6.98 22.93
N GLU A 359 2.63 7.74 22.71
CA GLU A 359 2.65 9.19 22.91
C GLU A 359 2.38 9.98 21.62
N GLY A 360 2.28 9.29 20.48
CA GLY A 360 2.13 9.93 19.17
C GLY A 360 3.35 10.79 18.78
N ARG A 361 4.57 10.40 19.21
CA ARG A 361 5.78 11.22 19.05
C ARG A 361 6.85 10.52 18.22
N VAL A 362 7.62 11.35 17.52
CA VAL A 362 8.83 10.96 16.78
C VAL A 362 9.98 11.83 17.32
N PRO A 363 10.71 11.36 18.34
CA PRO A 363 11.90 12.05 18.82
C PRO A 363 13.09 11.78 17.89
N LEU A 364 13.92 12.80 17.67
CA LEU A 364 15.13 12.75 16.87
C LEU A 364 16.28 13.43 17.59
N LEU A 365 17.49 12.95 17.31
CA LEU A 365 18.73 13.62 17.68
C LEU A 365 19.61 13.71 16.42
N LEU A 366 20.04 14.91 16.06
CA LEU A 366 20.89 15.16 14.89
C LEU A 366 22.27 15.62 15.31
N GLY A 367 23.31 15.25 14.55
CA GLY A 367 24.66 15.78 14.72
C GLY A 367 24.88 16.97 13.79
N LEU A 368 25.14 18.16 14.34
CA LEU A 368 25.53 19.35 13.58
C LEU A 368 27.04 19.42 13.43
N ARG A 369 27.56 20.15 12.46
CA ARG A 369 28.98 20.49 12.35
C ARG A 369 29.30 21.68 13.24
N ALA A 370 28.42 22.69 13.27
CA ALA A 370 28.52 23.88 14.07
C ALA A 370 27.12 24.37 14.50
N GLU A 371 27.07 25.22 15.55
CA GLU A 371 25.78 25.69 16.10
C GLU A 371 25.05 26.68 15.17
N ASP A 372 25.79 27.43 14.37
CA ASP A 372 25.23 28.37 13.38
C ASP A 372 24.46 27.69 12.25
N GLU A 373 24.69 26.40 12.00
CA GLU A 373 23.90 25.60 11.05
C GLU A 373 22.46 25.31 11.55
N ARG A 374 22.19 25.49 12.86
CA ARG A 374 20.91 25.11 13.49
C ARG A 374 19.69 25.61 12.75
N PRO A 375 19.54 26.91 12.36
CA PRO A 375 18.34 27.37 11.68
C PRO A 375 18.10 26.67 10.33
N ALA A 376 19.15 26.59 9.52
CA ALA A 376 19.08 25.96 8.19
C ALA A 376 18.78 24.46 8.27
N VAL A 377 19.36 23.75 9.25
CA VAL A 377 19.09 22.34 9.49
C VAL A 377 17.67 22.16 10.02
N ALA A 378 17.19 23.03 10.92
CA ALA A 378 15.82 22.98 11.45
C ALA A 378 14.77 23.13 10.33
N ASP A 379 14.95 24.06 9.40
CA ASP A 379 14.06 24.24 8.26
C ASP A 379 14.00 22.96 7.38
N ARG A 380 15.16 22.41 7.05
CA ARG A 380 15.25 21.20 6.21
C ARG A 380 14.68 19.96 6.91
N VAL A 381 14.96 19.79 8.19
CA VAL A 381 14.42 18.67 9.00
C VAL A 381 12.91 18.78 9.12
N ALA A 382 12.37 19.97 9.39
CA ALA A 382 10.93 20.17 9.47
C ALA A 382 10.24 19.87 8.15
N ALA A 383 10.83 20.31 7.03
CA ALA A 383 10.31 19.98 5.70
C ALA A 383 10.35 18.47 5.44
N ALA A 384 11.46 17.78 5.76
CA ALA A 384 11.63 16.34 5.60
C ALA A 384 10.61 15.55 6.47
N LEU A 385 10.38 15.96 7.72
CA LEU A 385 9.42 15.34 8.61
C LEU A 385 7.98 15.48 8.09
N ARG A 386 7.61 16.64 7.58
CA ARG A 386 6.28 16.88 7.00
C ARG A 386 6.09 16.11 5.69
N ALA A 387 7.06 16.14 4.79
CA ALA A 387 7.03 15.38 3.53
C ALA A 387 6.95 13.87 3.79
N GLY A 388 7.71 13.35 4.75
CA GLY A 388 7.64 11.95 5.15
C GLY A 388 6.28 11.57 5.75
N ALA A 389 5.68 12.44 6.58
CA ALA A 389 4.35 12.22 7.13
C ALA A 389 3.25 12.26 6.05
N GLU A 390 3.37 13.13 5.07
CA GLU A 390 2.48 13.19 3.91
C GLU A 390 2.58 11.91 3.07
N ARG A 391 3.79 11.50 2.72
CA ARG A 391 4.05 10.28 1.95
C ARG A 391 3.58 9.02 2.68
N ALA A 392 3.65 9.02 4.01
CA ALA A 392 3.09 7.95 4.84
C ALA A 392 1.55 7.96 4.93
N GLY A 393 0.87 8.92 4.29
CA GLY A 393 -0.58 9.06 4.36
C GLY A 393 -1.10 9.55 5.72
N MET A 394 -0.25 10.22 6.51
CA MET A 394 -0.60 10.73 7.84
C MET A 394 -1.31 12.08 7.80
N LEU A 395 -1.22 12.81 6.69
CA LEU A 395 -1.90 14.10 6.51
C LEU A 395 -3.26 13.87 5.85
N ARG A 396 -4.34 13.98 6.63
CA ARG A 396 -5.72 13.93 6.10
C ARG A 396 -6.21 15.34 5.78
N PRO A 397 -7.01 15.51 4.72
CA PRO A 397 -7.67 16.79 4.45
C PRO A 397 -8.45 17.25 5.69
N GLY A 398 -8.19 18.48 6.15
CA GLY A 398 -8.86 19.08 7.31
C GLY A 398 -8.30 18.68 8.69
N ALA A 399 -7.33 17.77 8.76
CA ALA A 399 -6.63 17.47 10.00
C ALA A 399 -5.49 18.47 10.27
N ARG A 400 -5.18 18.71 11.53
CA ARG A 400 -4.02 19.53 11.90
C ARG A 400 -2.73 18.86 11.47
N PRO A 401 -1.79 19.59 10.86
CA PRO A 401 -0.49 19.06 10.52
C PRO A 401 0.32 18.68 11.77
N PRO A 402 1.32 17.77 11.62
CA PRO A 402 2.21 17.43 12.71
C PRO A 402 2.95 18.65 13.24
N VAL A 403 3.08 18.73 14.56
CA VAL A 403 3.85 19.78 15.24
C VAL A 403 5.31 19.36 15.29
N VAL A 404 6.20 20.16 14.74
CA VAL A 404 7.66 19.97 14.82
C VAL A 404 8.26 20.99 15.75
N VAL A 405 8.98 20.53 16.76
CA VAL A 405 9.69 21.40 17.72
C VAL A 405 11.18 21.12 17.69
N VAL A 406 11.96 22.17 17.62
CA VAL A 406 13.42 22.13 17.60
C VAL A 406 13.96 22.68 18.93
N GLY A 407 14.68 21.83 19.65
CA GLY A 407 15.29 22.16 20.92
C GLY A 407 16.58 23.01 20.79
N PRO A 408 17.18 23.42 21.92
CA PRO A 408 18.51 24.02 21.93
C PRO A 408 19.56 23.01 21.45
N ALA A 409 20.51 23.46 20.64
CA ALA A 409 21.67 22.64 20.29
C ALA A 409 22.67 22.63 21.45
N GLY A 410 23.44 21.52 21.61
CA GLY A 410 24.43 21.40 22.64
C GLY A 410 25.13 20.04 22.65
N GLY A 411 26.08 19.85 23.56
CA GLY A 411 26.75 18.55 23.72
C GLY A 411 25.87 17.49 24.39
N TRP A 412 26.43 16.30 24.62
CA TRP A 412 25.74 15.19 25.28
C TRP A 412 25.19 15.52 26.67
N THR A 413 25.83 16.46 27.40
CA THR A 413 25.34 16.93 28.70
C THR A 413 24.09 17.80 28.61
N ALA A 414 23.90 18.51 27.49
CA ALA A 414 22.73 19.36 27.25
C ALA A 414 21.58 18.62 26.53
N ALA A 415 21.92 17.54 25.81
CA ALA A 415 20.92 16.78 25.02
C ALA A 415 19.73 16.27 25.84
N PRO A 416 19.87 15.75 27.07
CA PRO A 416 18.72 15.32 27.90
C PRO A 416 17.70 16.43 28.11
N THR A 417 18.17 17.60 28.57
CA THR A 417 17.31 18.77 28.81
C THR A 417 16.70 19.28 27.52
N GLY A 418 17.46 19.32 26.43
CA GLY A 418 16.97 19.74 25.12
C GLY A 418 15.88 18.83 24.56
N LEU A 419 16.02 17.51 24.66
CA LEU A 419 15.02 16.52 24.26
C LEU A 419 13.74 16.64 25.08
N ARG A 420 13.86 16.71 26.41
CA ARG A 420 12.72 16.89 27.31
C ARG A 420 11.96 18.18 27.00
N HIS A 421 12.68 19.29 26.88
CA HIS A 421 12.09 20.57 26.55
C HIS A 421 11.37 20.56 25.20
N ALA A 422 11.98 19.98 24.16
CA ALA A 422 11.34 19.84 22.86
C ALA A 422 10.07 18.96 22.92
N ALA A 423 10.09 17.87 23.69
CA ALA A 423 8.96 16.97 23.85
C ALA A 423 7.78 17.61 24.57
N GLU A 424 8.03 18.32 25.65
CA GLU A 424 7.02 19.06 26.42
C GLU A 424 6.43 20.21 25.59
N THR A 425 7.31 20.97 24.92
CA THR A 425 6.90 22.07 24.04
C THR A 425 6.08 21.59 22.85
N ALA A 426 6.38 20.40 22.28
CA ALA A 426 5.60 19.82 21.21
C ALA A 426 4.14 19.53 21.63
N THR A 427 3.93 19.21 22.89
CA THR A 427 2.57 19.03 23.44
C THR A 427 1.86 20.38 23.64
N ALA A 428 2.54 21.37 24.20
CA ALA A 428 2.00 22.70 24.39
C ALA A 428 1.69 23.42 23.05
N ALA A 429 2.49 23.18 22.03
CA ALA A 429 2.35 23.81 20.72
C ALA A 429 1.17 23.26 19.89
N GLN A 430 0.52 22.18 20.28
CA GLN A 430 -0.67 21.67 19.58
C GLN A 430 -1.82 22.69 19.52
N GLY A 431 -1.91 23.59 20.48
CA GLY A 431 -2.91 24.69 20.51
C GLY A 431 -2.53 25.93 19.71
N LEU A 432 -1.29 26.01 19.23
CA LEU A 432 -0.76 27.22 18.58
C LEU A 432 -1.07 27.23 17.06
N PRO A 433 -1.04 28.41 16.40
CA PRO A 433 -1.15 28.52 14.94
C PRO A 433 -0.09 27.69 14.22
N ASP A 434 -0.43 27.09 13.07
CA ASP A 434 0.51 26.26 12.34
C ASP A 434 1.75 27.03 11.88
N ARG A 435 2.92 26.40 12.08
CA ARG A 435 4.23 26.88 11.62
C ARG A 435 5.03 25.71 11.09
N PRO A 436 5.99 25.94 10.18
CA PRO A 436 6.89 24.87 9.70
C PRO A 436 7.56 24.14 10.86
N TRP A 437 8.03 24.87 11.86
CA TRP A 437 8.52 24.36 13.14
C TRP A 437 8.48 25.43 14.23
N TYR A 438 8.64 25.00 15.47
CA TYR A 438 8.67 25.87 16.65
C TYR A 438 10.05 25.76 17.32
N ASP A 439 10.63 26.92 17.70
CA ASP A 439 11.82 26.98 18.52
C ASP A 439 11.43 26.84 19.99
N ALA A 440 11.82 25.75 20.65
CA ALA A 440 11.53 25.51 22.06
C ALA A 440 11.99 26.69 22.95
N ARG A 441 13.12 27.31 22.63
CA ARG A 441 13.65 28.46 23.38
C ARG A 441 12.74 29.69 23.37
N ARG A 442 11.79 29.76 22.45
CA ARG A 442 10.85 30.90 22.31
C ARG A 442 9.47 30.61 22.85
N LEU A 443 9.23 29.38 23.35
CA LEU A 443 7.94 28.93 23.82
C LEU A 443 7.90 28.65 25.33
N ASP A 444 8.86 29.15 26.10
CA ASP A 444 8.93 28.93 27.56
C ASP A 444 7.66 29.40 28.29
N ILE A 445 7.13 30.57 27.87
CA ILE A 445 5.89 31.12 28.46
C ILE A 445 4.70 30.23 28.04
N ASP A 446 4.59 29.86 26.77
CA ASP A 446 3.49 29.02 26.29
C ASP A 446 3.51 27.64 26.97
N LEU A 447 4.70 27.07 27.21
CA LEU A 447 4.88 25.83 27.97
C LEU A 447 4.44 25.98 29.43
N LEU A 448 4.80 27.07 30.09
CA LEU A 448 4.38 27.37 31.45
C LEU A 448 2.85 27.48 31.55
N LEU A 449 2.25 28.25 30.65
CA LEU A 449 0.79 28.42 30.60
C LEU A 449 0.07 27.11 30.30
N TRP A 450 0.63 26.28 29.42
CA TRP A 450 0.10 24.95 29.13
C TRP A 450 0.15 24.02 30.35
N ARG A 451 1.22 24.05 31.14
CA ARG A 451 1.33 23.28 32.40
C ARG A 451 0.30 23.71 33.43
N LEU A 452 -0.08 24.98 33.42
CA LEU A 452 -1.07 25.56 34.31
C LEU A 452 -2.53 25.49 33.77
N ARG A 453 -2.74 24.95 32.58
CA ARG A 453 -4.04 24.98 31.88
C ARG A 453 -5.23 24.45 32.67
N ASP A 454 -4.99 23.45 33.50
CA ASP A 454 -6.02 22.80 34.33
C ASP A 454 -6.14 23.44 35.73
N HIS A 455 -5.29 24.46 36.02
CA HIS A 455 -5.34 25.18 37.28
C HIS A 455 -6.41 26.26 37.25
N PRO A 456 -7.33 26.34 38.25
CA PRO A 456 -8.44 27.28 38.24
C PRO A 456 -7.97 28.74 38.17
N ASP A 457 -6.86 29.07 38.85
CA ASP A 457 -6.31 30.43 38.85
C ASP A 457 -5.97 30.96 37.46
N LEU A 458 -5.58 30.08 36.52
CA LEU A 458 -5.28 30.51 35.15
C LEU A 458 -6.56 30.92 34.42
N ALA A 459 -7.65 30.16 34.55
CA ALA A 459 -8.94 30.50 33.99
C ALA A 459 -9.49 31.82 34.58
N ASP A 460 -9.38 31.94 35.90
CA ASP A 460 -9.76 33.15 36.63
C ASP A 460 -8.93 34.39 36.21
N PHE A 461 -7.64 34.19 36.01
CA PHE A 461 -6.77 35.26 35.52
C PHE A 461 -7.19 35.73 34.13
N VAL A 462 -7.44 34.80 33.19
CA VAL A 462 -7.90 35.13 31.85
C VAL A 462 -9.26 35.83 31.88
N ALA A 463 -10.20 35.34 32.71
CA ALA A 463 -11.51 35.92 32.84
C ALA A 463 -11.46 37.35 33.41
N ARG A 464 -10.62 37.61 34.42
CA ARG A 464 -10.45 38.97 34.97
C ARG A 464 -9.75 39.90 33.99
N ALA A 465 -8.70 39.42 33.28
CA ALA A 465 -7.89 40.29 32.44
C ALA A 465 -8.56 40.69 31.12
N ILE A 466 -9.24 39.75 30.44
CA ILE A 466 -9.81 39.99 29.10
C ILE A 466 -11.29 39.62 28.98
N GLY A 467 -11.91 39.10 30.04
CA GLY A 467 -13.34 38.71 30.06
C GLY A 467 -14.29 39.82 29.57
N PRO A 468 -14.17 41.08 30.03
CA PRO A 468 -15.04 42.15 29.56
C PRO A 468 -14.99 42.40 28.04
N VAL A 469 -13.83 42.23 27.41
CA VAL A 469 -13.68 42.33 25.93
C VAL A 469 -14.33 41.15 25.24
N LEU A 470 -14.14 39.93 25.78
CA LEU A 470 -14.75 38.71 25.26
C LEU A 470 -16.29 38.79 25.34
N ASP A 471 -16.83 39.29 26.44
CA ASP A 471 -18.27 39.46 26.64
C ASP A 471 -18.86 40.52 25.73
N HIS A 472 -18.12 41.60 25.46
CA HIS A 472 -18.48 42.59 24.46
C HIS A 472 -18.58 41.95 23.07
N ASP A 473 -17.57 41.17 22.67
CA ASP A 473 -17.50 40.60 21.32
C ASP A 473 -18.58 39.53 21.08
N ARG A 474 -19.09 38.89 22.14
CA ARG A 474 -20.24 37.97 22.06
C ARG A 474 -21.56 38.73 21.78
N ARG A 475 -21.68 39.97 22.21
CA ARG A 475 -22.94 40.75 22.18
C ARG A 475 -22.95 41.86 21.12
N SER A 476 -21.80 42.32 20.67
CA SER A 476 -21.65 43.51 19.86
C SER A 476 -20.69 43.33 18.68
N ARG A 477 -20.90 44.15 17.65
CA ARG A 477 -19.97 44.23 16.50
C ARG A 477 -19.56 45.70 16.33
N PRO A 478 -18.36 45.99 15.84
CA PRO A 478 -17.30 45.04 15.45
C PRO A 478 -16.58 44.40 16.66
N ALA A 479 -16.04 43.20 16.49
CA ALA A 479 -15.23 42.53 17.50
C ALA A 479 -13.96 43.34 17.82
N LEU A 480 -13.67 43.50 19.12
CA LEU A 480 -12.53 44.29 19.62
C LEU A 480 -11.30 43.46 19.91
N LEU A 481 -11.47 42.15 20.20
CA LEU A 481 -10.39 41.25 20.54
C LEU A 481 -9.31 41.18 19.45
N PRO A 482 -9.63 41.05 18.14
CA PRO A 482 -8.61 41.08 17.09
C PRO A 482 -7.80 42.36 17.07
N THR A 483 -8.45 43.51 17.44
CA THR A 483 -7.77 44.81 17.54
C THR A 483 -6.77 44.80 18.70
N LEU A 484 -7.16 44.25 19.86
CA LEU A 484 -6.28 44.12 21.03
C LEU A 484 -5.10 43.16 20.73
N GLU A 485 -5.37 42.00 20.12
CA GLU A 485 -4.33 41.03 19.75
C GLU A 485 -3.28 41.64 18.81
N THR A 486 -3.71 42.33 17.75
CA THR A 486 -2.82 42.99 16.80
C THR A 486 -2.05 44.13 17.45
N TYR A 487 -2.70 44.95 18.30
CA TYR A 487 -2.06 46.05 19.03
C TYR A 487 -0.92 45.54 19.92
N LEU A 488 -1.16 44.51 20.70
CA LEU A 488 -0.15 43.91 21.57
C LEU A 488 0.95 43.19 20.80
N ALA A 489 0.63 42.54 19.68
CA ALA A 489 1.62 41.91 18.78
C ALA A 489 2.60 42.94 18.22
N HIS A 490 2.16 44.16 17.97
CA HIS A 490 3.01 45.27 17.54
C HIS A 490 3.60 46.08 18.71
N ALA A 491 3.60 45.52 19.93
CA ALA A 491 4.13 46.19 21.13
C ALA A 491 3.59 47.60 21.32
N GLY A 492 2.30 47.84 21.11
CA GLY A 492 1.63 49.13 21.28
C GLY A 492 1.82 50.11 20.12
N ARG A 493 2.46 49.72 19.01
CA ARG A 493 2.70 50.62 17.86
C ARG A 493 1.43 50.81 17.03
N LYS A 494 0.72 51.90 17.30
CA LYS A 494 -0.61 52.23 16.74
C LYS A 494 -0.59 52.32 15.20
N ALA A 495 0.48 52.87 14.61
CA ALA A 495 0.59 53.01 13.15
C ALA A 495 0.70 51.68 12.42
N GLU A 496 1.46 50.73 12.98
CA GLU A 496 1.65 49.37 12.42
C GLU A 496 0.36 48.56 12.60
N THR A 497 -0.28 48.66 13.78
CA THR A 497 -1.58 48.03 14.05
C THR A 497 -2.67 48.50 13.07
N ALA A 498 -2.77 49.82 12.80
CA ALA A 498 -3.74 50.35 11.85
C ALA A 498 -3.53 49.83 10.43
N ARG A 499 -2.26 49.69 10.02
CA ARG A 499 -1.88 49.20 8.69
C ARG A 499 -2.24 47.73 8.54
N GLU A 500 -1.92 46.90 9.53
CA GLU A 500 -2.21 45.46 9.47
C GLU A 500 -3.73 45.18 9.49
N LEU A 501 -4.48 45.91 10.30
CA LEU A 501 -5.95 45.78 10.38
C LEU A 501 -6.69 46.48 9.24
N HIS A 502 -6.00 47.17 8.34
CA HIS A 502 -6.60 47.99 7.27
C HIS A 502 -7.60 49.02 7.81
N LEU A 503 -7.28 49.59 8.98
CA LEU A 503 -8.11 50.61 9.63
C LEU A 503 -7.52 52.01 9.43
N ASN A 504 -8.40 53.02 9.35
CA ASN A 504 -7.94 54.37 9.49
C ASN A 504 -7.57 54.70 10.95
N ARG A 505 -6.73 55.70 11.14
CA ARG A 505 -6.19 56.08 12.45
C ARG A 505 -7.29 56.35 13.49
N GLN A 506 -8.32 57.10 13.10
CA GLN A 506 -9.40 57.46 14.01
C GLN A 506 -10.20 56.24 14.48
N THR A 507 -10.50 55.31 13.58
CA THR A 507 -11.22 54.07 13.91
C THR A 507 -10.40 53.21 14.88
N LEU A 508 -9.07 53.10 14.67
CA LEU A 508 -8.21 52.37 15.60
C LEU A 508 -8.22 53.00 16.99
N TYR A 509 -8.05 54.33 17.07
CA TYR A 509 -8.08 55.05 18.36
C TYR A 509 -9.42 54.87 19.10
N ASN A 510 -10.54 54.94 18.40
CA ASN A 510 -11.86 54.71 18.99
C ASN A 510 -12.00 53.26 19.52
N ARG A 511 -11.49 52.26 18.79
CA ARG A 511 -11.50 50.86 19.26
C ARG A 511 -10.62 50.67 20.49
N LEU A 512 -9.39 51.21 20.49
CA LEU A 512 -8.48 51.13 21.63
C LEU A 512 -9.05 51.85 22.86
N ALA A 513 -9.63 53.04 22.70
CA ALA A 513 -10.33 53.75 23.78
C ALA A 513 -11.46 52.88 24.35
N ARG A 514 -12.27 52.27 23.50
CA ARG A 514 -13.35 51.36 23.93
C ARG A 514 -12.84 50.13 24.67
N ILE A 515 -11.71 49.56 24.25
CA ILE A 515 -11.05 48.44 24.96
C ILE A 515 -10.57 48.90 26.34
N GLY A 516 -9.94 50.07 26.44
CA GLY A 516 -9.50 50.66 27.71
C GLY A 516 -10.65 50.92 28.69
N GLU A 517 -11.78 51.44 28.20
CA GLU A 517 -13.01 51.62 29.00
C GLU A 517 -13.54 50.27 29.52
N LEU A 518 -13.66 49.26 28.67
CA LEU A 518 -14.17 47.93 29.04
C LEU A 518 -13.30 47.25 30.09
N LEU A 519 -11.98 47.40 29.97
CA LEU A 519 -10.99 46.81 30.89
C LEU A 519 -10.73 47.69 32.11
N ALA A 520 -11.24 48.92 32.14
CA ALA A 520 -10.90 49.96 33.14
C ALA A 520 -9.39 50.11 33.33
N ALA A 521 -8.62 50.09 32.22
CA ALA A 521 -7.16 50.01 32.22
C ALA A 521 -6.56 50.90 31.11
N ASP A 522 -5.39 51.46 31.39
CA ASP A 522 -4.58 52.19 30.42
C ASP A 522 -3.78 51.19 29.56
N LEU A 523 -4.04 51.18 28.25
CA LEU A 523 -3.36 50.31 27.30
C LEU A 523 -1.93 50.77 26.96
N ASP A 524 -1.54 51.96 27.35
CA ASP A 524 -0.18 52.44 27.17
C ASP A 524 0.70 52.17 28.42
N ASP A 525 0.10 51.71 29.55
CA ASP A 525 0.82 51.29 30.75
C ASP A 525 1.55 49.95 30.53
N PRO A 526 2.89 49.88 30.77
CA PRO A 526 3.66 48.66 30.54
C PRO A 526 3.18 47.43 31.34
N HIS A 527 2.68 47.61 32.56
CA HIS A 527 2.14 46.52 33.38
C HIS A 527 0.86 45.95 32.75
N THR A 528 -0.05 46.83 32.33
CA THR A 528 -1.29 46.46 31.62
C THR A 528 -0.97 45.71 30.34
N VAL A 529 -0.03 46.19 29.52
CA VAL A 529 0.41 45.51 28.28
C VAL A 529 0.92 44.10 28.57
N LEU A 530 1.73 43.93 29.64
CA LEU A 530 2.27 42.60 30.03
C LEU A 530 1.13 41.67 30.46
N VAL A 531 0.23 42.14 31.34
CA VAL A 531 -0.93 41.35 31.85
C VAL A 531 -1.82 40.90 30.70
N LEU A 532 -2.20 41.81 29.81
CA LEU A 532 -3.06 41.52 28.66
C LEU A 532 -2.37 40.55 27.65
N SER A 533 -1.08 40.78 27.38
CA SER A 533 -0.28 39.89 26.52
C SER A 533 -0.22 38.47 27.07
N LEU A 534 -0.05 38.33 28.40
CA LEU A 534 -0.02 37.03 29.06
C LEU A 534 -1.40 36.37 29.06
N ALA A 535 -2.48 37.14 29.31
CA ALA A 535 -3.85 36.64 29.31
C ALA A 535 -4.29 36.16 27.92
N LEU A 536 -3.92 36.85 26.84
CA LEU A 536 -4.20 36.44 25.48
C LEU A 536 -3.47 35.15 25.11
N ARG A 537 -2.22 34.95 25.58
CA ARG A 537 -1.50 33.69 25.41
C ARG A 537 -2.15 32.58 26.23
N ALA A 538 -2.46 32.84 27.51
CA ALA A 538 -3.08 31.89 28.43
C ALA A 538 -4.42 31.37 27.90
N ARG A 539 -5.25 32.25 27.30
CA ARG A 539 -6.53 31.89 26.71
C ARG A 539 -6.45 30.73 25.69
N ARG A 540 -5.32 30.58 24.99
CA ARG A 540 -5.14 29.52 24.00
C ARG A 540 -4.99 28.13 24.66
N HIS A 541 -4.71 28.09 25.95
CA HIS A 541 -4.45 26.87 26.72
C HIS A 541 -5.58 26.55 27.72
N VAL A 542 -6.44 27.55 28.04
CA VAL A 542 -7.61 27.33 28.90
C VAL A 542 -8.76 26.76 28.06
N PRO A 543 -9.49 25.72 28.55
CA PRO A 543 -10.58 25.04 27.85
C PRO A 543 -11.73 25.98 27.41
#